data_14ff9d65b4900c14d3b1be056d765d81
#
_entry.id   14ff9d65b4900c14d3b1be056d765d81
#
_cell.length_a   1.000
_cell.length_b   1.000
_cell.length_c   1.000
_cell.angle_alpha   90.00
_cell.angle_beta   90.00
_cell.angle_gamma   90.00
#
_symmetry.space_group_name_H-M   'P 1'
#
loop_
_entity.id
_entity.type
_entity.pdbx_description
1 polymer ?
#
loop_
_entity_poly.entity_id
_entity_poly.type
_entity_poly.pdbx_seq_one_letter_code
_entity_poly.pdbx_strand_id
1 'polypeptide(L)'
;MGQQIVEALTPFLLYLLDQRLAKASFSRHRDKLWTLGGELIRCRYDDDALANKHVKDALRQLTQGDGGPLMWPRITEAEQDSLDVTCRKLNRFLRASAAADPSY
;
A
#
# COMPACT_ATOMS: atom_id res chain seq x y z
N MET A 1 -4.90 -14.81 3.21
CA MET A 1 -4.01 -13.76 2.69
C MET A 1 -4.71 -12.41 2.57
N GLY A 2 -5.91 -12.34 1.96
CA GLY A 2 -6.65 -11.08 1.85
C GLY A 2 -6.92 -10.42 3.19
N GLN A 3 -7.27 -11.20 4.20
CA GLN A 3 -7.53 -10.67 5.54
C GLN A 3 -6.29 -10.00 6.14
N GLN A 4 -5.11 -10.60 5.95
CA GLN A 4 -3.86 -10.05 6.46
C GLN A 4 -3.55 -8.70 5.80
N ILE A 5 -3.86 -8.56 4.52
CA ILE A 5 -3.67 -7.31 3.80
C ILE A 5 -4.62 -6.24 4.33
N VAL A 6 -5.89 -6.58 4.54
CA VAL A 6 -6.88 -5.66 5.12
C VAL A 6 -6.43 -5.21 6.51
N GLU A 7 -5.99 -6.13 7.35
CA GLU A 7 -5.49 -5.81 8.68
C GLU A 7 -4.27 -4.88 8.65
N ALA A 8 -3.37 -5.10 7.69
CA ALA A 8 -2.17 -4.27 7.54
C ALA A 8 -2.50 -2.86 7.03
N LEU A 9 -3.51 -2.73 6.18
CA LEU A 9 -3.90 -1.45 5.58
C LEU A 9 -4.90 -0.65 6.43
N THR A 10 -5.61 -1.29 7.35
CA THR A 10 -6.62 -0.63 8.18
C THR A 10 -6.04 0.55 8.98
N PRO A 11 -4.88 0.43 9.65
CA PRO A 11 -4.31 1.58 10.37
C PRO A 11 -4.05 2.78 9.47
N PHE A 12 -3.62 2.54 8.23
CA PHE A 12 -3.39 3.62 7.27
C PHE A 12 -4.70 4.27 6.84
N LEU A 13 -5.75 3.49 6.61
CA LEU A 13 -7.07 4.03 6.29
C LEU A 13 -7.60 4.91 7.43
N LEU A 14 -7.43 4.47 8.68
CA LEU A 14 -7.81 5.27 9.85
C LEU A 14 -6.99 6.55 9.94
N TYR A 15 -5.70 6.48 9.63
CA TYR A 15 -4.83 7.66 9.56
C TYR A 15 -5.33 8.65 8.52
N LEU A 16 -5.73 8.17 7.33
CA LEU A 16 -6.28 9.03 6.27
C LEU A 16 -7.59 9.69 6.70
N LEU A 17 -8.46 8.96 7.41
CA LEU A 17 -9.69 9.52 7.93
C LEU A 17 -9.40 10.65 8.93
N ASP A 18 -8.39 10.48 9.77
CA ASP A 18 -7.99 11.47 10.77
C ASP A 18 -7.40 12.73 10.11
N GLN A 19 -6.88 12.62 8.90
CA GLN A 19 -6.34 13.74 8.12
C GLN A 19 -7.43 14.67 7.58
N ARG A 20 -8.70 14.32 7.72
CA ARG A 20 -9.85 15.09 7.24
C ARG A 20 -9.77 15.40 5.75
N LEU A 21 -9.35 14.42 4.96
CA LEU A 21 -9.31 14.55 3.51
C LEU A 21 -10.72 14.72 2.95
N ALA A 22 -10.82 15.41 1.80
CA ALA A 22 -12.07 15.46 1.06
C ALA A 22 -12.51 14.02 0.74
N LYS A 23 -13.84 13.80 0.71
CA LYS A 23 -14.41 12.48 0.46
C LYS A 23 -13.89 11.85 -0.83
N ALA A 24 -13.77 12.65 -1.90
CA ALA A 24 -13.25 12.17 -3.18
C ALA A 24 -11.79 11.73 -3.07
N SER A 25 -10.97 12.47 -2.32
CA SER A 25 -9.56 12.12 -2.12
C SER A 25 -9.42 10.84 -1.30
N PHE A 26 -10.21 10.70 -0.22
CA PHE A 26 -10.20 9.49 0.57
C PHE A 26 -10.60 8.27 -0.26
N SER A 27 -11.68 8.38 -1.04
CA SER A 27 -12.16 7.29 -1.89
C SER A 27 -11.11 6.88 -2.92
N ARG A 28 -10.40 7.84 -3.49
CA ARG A 28 -9.33 7.58 -4.46
C ARG A 28 -8.20 6.78 -3.81
N HIS A 29 -7.76 7.17 -2.62
CA HIS A 29 -6.71 6.43 -1.91
C HIS A 29 -7.18 5.03 -1.53
N ARG A 30 -8.42 4.90 -1.04
CA ARG A 30 -8.98 3.59 -0.72
C ARG A 30 -8.98 2.67 -1.93
N ASP A 31 -9.41 3.16 -3.09
CA ASP A 31 -9.46 2.36 -4.32
C ASP A 31 -8.06 1.94 -4.77
N LYS A 32 -7.09 2.83 -4.63
CA LYS A 32 -5.70 2.50 -4.99
C LYS A 32 -5.07 1.51 -4.01
N LEU A 33 -5.48 1.53 -2.75
CA LEU A 33 -5.05 0.52 -1.78
C LEU A 33 -5.59 -0.86 -2.14
N TRP A 34 -6.82 -0.96 -2.64
CA TRP A 34 -7.36 -2.22 -3.15
C TRP A 34 -6.58 -2.72 -4.36
N THR A 35 -6.22 -1.81 -5.26
CA THR A 35 -5.37 -2.13 -6.42
C THR A 35 -4.02 -2.67 -5.96
N LEU A 36 -3.38 -2.00 -5.00
CA LEU A 36 -2.10 -2.42 -4.44
C LEU A 36 -2.22 -3.79 -3.77
N GLY A 37 -3.30 -4.01 -3.01
CA GLY A 37 -3.53 -5.29 -2.35
C GLY A 37 -3.65 -6.45 -3.33
N GLY A 38 -4.36 -6.24 -4.43
CA GLY A 38 -4.47 -7.24 -5.49
C GLY A 38 -3.14 -7.55 -6.16
N GLU A 39 -2.33 -6.51 -6.39
CA GLU A 39 -1.00 -6.67 -6.96
C GLU A 39 -0.07 -7.41 -5.99
N LEU A 40 -0.17 -7.14 -4.69
CA LEU A 40 0.60 -7.85 -3.68
C LEU A 40 0.28 -9.34 -3.68
N ILE A 41 -1.01 -9.69 -3.76
CA ILE A 41 -1.43 -11.09 -3.81
C ILE A 41 -0.82 -11.78 -5.02
N ARG A 42 -0.87 -11.13 -6.18
CA ARG A 42 -0.31 -11.66 -7.42
C ARG A 42 1.20 -11.86 -7.30
N CYS A 43 1.92 -10.87 -6.78
CA CYS A 43 3.37 -10.92 -6.62
C CYS A 43 3.78 -12.01 -5.62
N ARG A 44 3.05 -12.17 -4.53
CA ARG A 44 3.34 -13.21 -3.54
C ARG A 44 3.11 -14.61 -4.09
N TYR A 45 2.19 -14.75 -5.02
CA TYR A 45 1.94 -16.02 -5.68
C TYR A 45 3.12 -16.44 -6.55
N ASP A 46 3.75 -15.47 -7.22
CA ASP A 46 4.83 -15.71 -8.19
C ASP A 46 6.24 -15.70 -7.55
N ASP A 47 6.38 -15.14 -6.35
CA ASP A 47 7.68 -14.93 -5.70
C ASP A 47 7.67 -15.49 -4.28
N ASP A 48 8.36 -16.61 -4.08
CA ASP A 48 8.44 -17.30 -2.79
C ASP A 48 9.10 -16.42 -1.72
N ALA A 49 10.09 -15.63 -2.08
CA ALA A 49 10.75 -14.74 -1.12
C ALA A 49 9.77 -13.69 -0.59
N LEU A 50 8.92 -13.15 -1.47
CA LEU A 50 7.89 -12.20 -1.07
C LEU A 50 6.78 -12.87 -0.28
N ALA A 51 6.42 -14.12 -0.65
CA ALA A 51 5.39 -14.89 0.05
C ALA A 51 5.77 -15.20 1.50
N ASN A 52 7.06 -15.32 1.79
CA ASN A 52 7.56 -15.62 3.13
C ASN A 52 7.75 -14.39 4.01
N LYS A 53 7.60 -13.18 3.45
CA LYS A 53 7.69 -11.94 4.22
C LYS A 53 6.38 -11.64 4.93
N HIS A 54 6.48 -10.97 6.06
CA HIS A 54 5.30 -10.39 6.70
C HIS A 54 4.64 -9.40 5.73
N VAL A 55 3.30 -9.30 5.77
CA VAL A 55 2.54 -8.45 4.84
C VAL A 55 3.03 -7.00 4.88
N LYS A 56 3.31 -6.45 6.08
CA LYS A 56 3.81 -5.07 6.20
C LYS A 56 5.15 -4.89 5.52
N ASP A 57 6.05 -5.86 5.63
CA ASP A 57 7.37 -5.79 4.98
C ASP A 57 7.23 -5.91 3.46
N ALA A 58 6.33 -6.76 2.98
CA ALA A 58 6.03 -6.88 1.57
C ALA A 58 5.46 -5.57 1.00
N LEU A 59 4.54 -4.93 1.74
CA LEU A 59 3.99 -3.63 1.34
C LEU A 59 5.07 -2.56 1.28
N ARG A 60 5.99 -2.53 2.26
CA ARG A 60 7.11 -1.59 2.22
C ARG A 60 7.99 -1.82 1.01
N GLN A 61 8.25 -3.08 0.68
CA GLN A 61 9.07 -3.42 -0.49
C GLN A 61 8.41 -2.94 -1.79
N LEU A 62 7.11 -3.16 -1.95
CA LEU A 62 6.39 -2.75 -3.15
C LEU A 62 6.30 -1.23 -3.31
N THR A 63 6.44 -0.48 -2.23
CA THR A 63 6.29 0.98 -2.25
C THR A 63 7.59 1.74 -2.04
N GLN A 64 8.73 1.04 -1.97
CA GLN A 64 10.02 1.67 -1.60
C GLN A 64 10.63 2.53 -2.71
N GLY A 65 10.19 2.39 -3.95
CA GLY A 65 10.78 3.07 -5.10
C GLY A 65 10.18 4.45 -5.39
N ASP A 66 9.70 5.16 -4.36
CA ASP A 66 9.06 6.47 -4.49
C ASP A 66 7.76 6.42 -5.29
N GLY A 67 7.05 5.32 -5.16
CA GLY A 67 5.77 5.08 -5.81
C GLY A 67 5.35 3.65 -5.61
N GLY A 68 4.35 3.20 -6.37
CA GLY A 68 3.86 1.84 -6.31
C GLY A 68 4.52 0.92 -7.34
N PRO A 69 4.07 -0.33 -7.39
CA PRO A 69 4.51 -1.23 -8.43
C PRO A 69 4.08 -0.72 -9.81
N LEU A 70 4.92 -0.93 -10.82
CA LEU A 70 4.59 -0.50 -12.18
C LEU A 70 3.53 -1.42 -12.76
N MET A 71 2.34 -0.88 -12.95
CA MET A 71 1.20 -1.62 -13.52
C MET A 71 0.86 -1.16 -14.94
N TRP A 72 1.34 0.04 -15.34
CA TRP A 72 1.17 0.49 -16.72
C TRP A 72 1.87 -0.49 -17.67
N PRO A 73 1.29 -0.88 -18.83
CA PRO A 73 0.07 -0.32 -19.42
C PRO A 73 -1.23 -1.07 -19.07
N ARG A 74 -1.25 -1.94 -18.07
CA ARG A 74 -2.49 -2.61 -17.64
C ARG A 74 -3.49 -1.63 -17.07
N ILE A 75 -2.99 -0.49 -16.56
CA ILE A 75 -3.82 0.64 -16.13
C ILE A 75 -3.35 1.87 -16.90
N THR A 76 -4.13 2.94 -16.86
CA THR A 76 -3.76 4.19 -17.55
C THR A 76 -2.61 4.89 -16.83
N GLU A 77 -1.94 5.82 -17.53
CA GLU A 77 -0.89 6.64 -16.90
C GLU A 77 -1.45 7.44 -15.72
N ALA A 78 -2.65 8.00 -15.85
CA ALA A 78 -3.28 8.74 -14.77
C ALA A 78 -3.56 7.85 -13.56
N GLU A 79 -4.00 6.61 -13.79
CA GLU A 79 -4.21 5.64 -12.72
C GLU A 79 -2.90 5.24 -12.07
N GLN A 80 -1.84 5.06 -12.85
CA GLN A 80 -0.50 4.77 -12.32
C GLN A 80 0.00 5.93 -11.44
N ASP A 81 -0.15 7.16 -11.89
CA ASP A 81 0.24 8.34 -11.12
C ASP A 81 -0.52 8.43 -9.80
N SER A 82 -1.82 8.14 -9.83
CA SER A 82 -2.66 8.12 -8.63
C SER A 82 -2.23 7.02 -7.67
N LEU A 83 -1.91 5.84 -8.20
CA LEU A 83 -1.40 4.72 -7.40
C LEU A 83 -0.07 5.10 -6.73
N ASP A 84 0.82 5.73 -7.47
CA ASP A 84 2.13 6.15 -6.97
C ASP A 84 2.00 7.15 -5.82
N VAL A 85 1.07 8.10 -5.93
CA VAL A 85 0.81 9.08 -4.86
C VAL A 85 0.36 8.36 -3.57
N THR A 86 -0.58 7.44 -3.70
CA THR A 86 -1.09 6.68 -2.57
C THR A 86 0.01 5.82 -1.94
N CYS A 87 0.81 5.17 -2.78
CA CYS A 87 1.90 4.31 -2.31
C CYS A 87 3.01 5.10 -1.60
N ARG A 88 3.31 6.31 -2.04
CA ARG A 88 4.27 7.18 -1.34
C ARG A 88 3.77 7.52 0.06
N LYS A 89 2.49 7.86 0.19
CA LYS A 89 1.88 8.14 1.50
C LYS A 89 1.91 6.90 2.40
N LEU A 90 1.55 5.74 1.86
CA LEU A 90 1.55 4.48 2.59
C LEU A 90 2.97 4.14 3.07
N ASN A 91 3.96 4.24 2.21
CA ASN A 91 5.35 3.94 2.56
C ASN A 91 5.82 4.80 3.72
N ARG A 92 5.54 6.11 3.67
CA ARG A 92 5.89 7.02 4.77
C ARG A 92 5.23 6.60 6.07
N PHE A 93 3.95 6.24 6.01
CA PHE A 93 3.20 5.79 7.17
C PHE A 93 3.79 4.52 7.77
N LEU A 94 4.08 3.52 6.93
CA LEU A 94 4.64 2.25 7.38
C LEU A 94 6.02 2.42 8.00
N ARG A 95 6.85 3.28 7.42
CA ARG A 95 8.19 3.56 7.95
C ARG A 95 8.12 4.29 9.29
N ALA A 96 7.23 5.26 9.41
CA ALA A 96 7.02 6.00 10.66
C ALA A 96 6.48 5.07 11.76
N SER A 97 5.56 4.18 11.42
CA SER A 97 5.00 3.22 12.38
C SER A 97 6.05 2.23 12.86
N ALA A 98 6.92 1.75 11.96
CA ALA A 98 8.01 0.84 12.31
C ALA A 98 9.01 1.54 13.23
N ALA A 99 9.36 2.79 12.94
CA ALA A 99 10.29 3.57 13.74
C ALA A 99 9.75 3.91 15.13
N ALA A 100 8.42 4.02 15.25
CA ALA A 100 7.77 4.35 16.51
C ALA A 100 7.48 3.12 17.38
N ASP A 101 7.66 1.90 16.87
CA ASP A 101 7.34 0.68 17.59
C ASP A 101 8.48 0.32 18.57
N PRO A 102 8.23 0.39 19.89
CA PRO A 102 9.28 0.11 20.87
C PRO A 102 9.60 -1.37 21.02
N SER A 103 8.84 -2.26 20.39
CA SER A 103 9.08 -3.69 20.48
C SER A 103 10.22 -4.18 19.59
N TYR A 104 10.74 -3.29 18.79
CA TYR A 104 11.94 -3.57 18.06
C TYR A 104 13.14 -3.52 19.01
#